data_a255adbb96e73aa481ee007114e878fa
#
_entry.id   a255adbb96e73aa481ee007114e878fa
#
_cell.length_a   1.000
_cell.length_b   1.000
_cell.length_c   1.000
_cell.angle_alpha   90.00
_cell.angle_beta   90.00
_cell.angle_gamma   90.00
#
_symmetry.space_group_name_H-M   'P 1'
#
loop_
_entity.id
_entity.type
_entity.pdbx_description
1 polymer ?
#
loop_
_entity_poly.entity_id
_entity_poly.type
_entity_poly.pdbx_seq_one_letter_code
_entity_poly.pdbx_strand_id
1 'polypeptide(L)'
;MKTLPLLVVALLCTTPIFAQQSPLQRGSDNISVEGHIPLGARMSVTDIELEQELSRPYAYIGRASILEEGPKGMDIIDLSDPANPEVILRWRLADQELHMNRGGMDVKYFKWEGRYYVVQSFEFPQGPDNDLGAVVFDVTGLPDPAKVKEVTRIKIPDHPGGFHNIFIYKHSNGRPLLLTTVRTGKAHVYDLGLVVEGKVDESLIAEVPVPEVPGRSSRRTSYHDLYAAFHPDTGEDRFYGGGTGGYYVYDISDLDNPELRISLTNISGVDWGHTFTPSPDGRYAVAEAEYQYAPLRIFDLKPALDGETTTIRNPISAWTANWKNLVHNHEVRWPYVFVSGYLDGLQVFSLMDPLNPVTVGYYDTYVGPPTNEWIAVINGAFGVDVRNEDGLIVISDMTTGFWTFRMDGFSGWNGEDWGMPDISSVQKWDNPQHGSH
;
A
#
# COMPACT_ATOMS: atom_id res chain seq x y z
N MET A 1 -71.97 20.73 48.59
CA MET A 1 -70.92 21.15 47.71
C MET A 1 -69.69 20.26 48.04
N LYS A 2 -69.40 19.29 47.19
CA LYS A 2 -68.24 18.40 47.34
C LYS A 2 -67.17 18.84 46.32
N THR A 3 -66.10 19.35 46.79
CA THR A 3 -64.93 19.72 45.97
C THR A 3 -64.14 18.48 45.58
N LEU A 4 -64.01 18.21 44.30
CA LEU A 4 -63.22 17.17 43.72
C LEU A 4 -61.74 17.70 43.56
N PRO A 5 -60.72 17.00 43.99
CA PRO A 5 -59.38 17.44 43.75
C PRO A 5 -58.98 17.10 42.34
N LEU A 6 -58.43 18.10 41.62
CA LEU A 6 -57.87 17.97 40.31
C LEU A 6 -56.49 17.27 40.42
N LEU A 7 -56.41 16.04 39.92
CA LEU A 7 -55.13 15.31 39.84
C LEU A 7 -54.39 15.76 38.56
N VAL A 8 -53.38 16.59 38.71
CA VAL A 8 -52.44 16.93 37.61
C VAL A 8 -51.46 15.79 37.43
N VAL A 9 -51.70 14.99 36.40
CA VAL A 9 -50.70 13.98 35.95
C VAL A 9 -49.68 14.69 35.10
N ALA A 10 -48.48 14.96 35.64
CA ALA A 10 -47.32 15.41 34.88
C ALA A 10 -46.83 14.25 34.05
N LEU A 11 -47.14 14.26 32.74
CA LEU A 11 -46.50 13.37 31.76
C LEU A 11 -45.05 13.79 31.62
N LEU A 12 -44.13 13.11 32.30
CA LEU A 12 -42.70 13.15 32.03
C LEU A 12 -42.51 12.49 30.66
N CYS A 13 -42.51 13.28 29.58
CA CYS A 13 -41.96 12.89 28.31
C CYS A 13 -40.46 12.67 28.53
N THR A 14 -40.06 11.46 28.86
CA THR A 14 -38.69 11.01 28.65
C THR A 14 -38.52 10.91 27.13
N THR A 15 -38.14 12.01 26.48
CA THR A 15 -37.50 11.91 25.17
C THR A 15 -36.32 11.00 25.38
N PRO A 16 -36.15 9.92 24.59
CA PRO A 16 -34.90 9.20 24.60
C PRO A 16 -33.84 10.26 24.28
N ILE A 17 -33.00 10.58 25.21
CA ILE A 17 -31.72 11.21 24.94
C ILE A 17 -31.02 10.17 24.10
N PHE A 18 -31.19 10.24 22.77
CA PHE A 18 -30.18 9.70 21.90
C PHE A 18 -28.94 10.41 22.40
N ALA A 19 -28.06 9.68 23.07
CA ALA A 19 -26.72 10.15 23.32
C ALA A 19 -26.27 10.66 21.95
N GLN A 20 -26.21 11.99 21.82
CA GLN A 20 -25.63 12.62 20.66
C GLN A 20 -24.25 12.00 20.67
N GLN A 21 -24.03 11.09 19.71
CA GLN A 21 -22.68 10.56 19.53
C GLN A 21 -21.83 11.80 19.46
N SER A 22 -20.95 11.95 20.40
CA SER A 22 -19.90 12.95 20.41
C SER A 22 -19.44 13.08 18.97
N PRO A 23 -19.33 14.26 18.37
CA PRO A 23 -18.86 14.42 17.00
C PRO A 23 -17.67 13.50 16.90
N LEU A 24 -17.79 12.52 16.05
CA LEU A 24 -17.05 11.26 16.01
C LEU A 24 -15.65 11.46 16.56
N GLN A 25 -15.33 10.77 17.63
CA GLN A 25 -14.00 10.85 18.22
C GLN A 25 -13.05 10.57 17.07
N ARG A 26 -12.21 11.51 16.71
CA ARG A 26 -11.40 11.49 15.48
C ARG A 26 -10.50 10.25 15.41
N GLY A 27 -10.20 9.65 16.57
CA GLY A 27 -9.43 8.43 16.70
C GLY A 27 -9.83 7.63 17.92
N SER A 28 -9.44 6.36 17.98
CA SER A 28 -9.52 5.52 19.16
C SER A 28 -8.52 5.97 20.21
N ASP A 29 -8.81 5.68 21.50
CA ASP A 29 -7.99 6.15 22.62
C ASP A 29 -6.54 5.62 22.59
N ASN A 30 -6.30 4.52 21.88
CA ASN A 30 -5.00 3.88 21.78
C ASN A 30 -4.19 4.29 20.54
N ILE A 31 -4.71 5.18 19.68
CA ILE A 31 -3.97 5.76 18.55
C ILE A 31 -3.67 7.22 18.87
N SER A 32 -2.39 7.56 18.93
CA SER A 32 -1.91 8.93 19.14
C SER A 32 -1.25 9.48 17.87
N VAL A 33 -1.58 10.72 17.52
CA VAL A 33 -0.85 11.49 16.50
C VAL A 33 0.44 12.00 17.13
N GLU A 34 1.59 11.74 16.52
CA GLU A 34 2.85 12.38 16.88
C GLU A 34 3.07 13.66 16.09
N GLY A 35 2.95 13.61 14.76
CA GLY A 35 3.21 14.74 13.90
C GLY A 35 2.32 14.80 12.67
N HIS A 36 2.28 15.97 12.04
CA HIS A 36 1.53 16.21 10.81
C HIS A 36 2.14 17.35 9.99
N ILE A 37 2.28 17.12 8.69
CA ILE A 37 2.70 18.15 7.73
C ILE A 37 1.63 18.30 6.63
N PRO A 38 0.98 19.46 6.50
CA PRO A 38 0.18 19.76 5.32
C PRO A 38 1.11 19.93 4.10
N LEU A 39 0.93 19.10 3.08
CA LEU A 39 1.80 19.08 1.91
C LEU A 39 1.31 19.98 0.75
N GLY A 40 0.25 20.74 0.96
CA GLY A 40 -0.24 21.72 -0.01
C GLY A 40 -1.41 21.22 -0.82
N ALA A 41 -1.38 21.38 -2.16
CA ALA A 41 -2.53 21.16 -3.05
C ALA A 41 -3.33 19.90 -2.70
N ARG A 42 -4.65 20.03 -2.68
CA ARG A 42 -5.55 18.92 -2.41
C ARG A 42 -5.42 17.83 -3.49
N MET A 43 -5.72 16.59 -3.13
CA MET A 43 -5.69 15.46 -4.06
C MET A 43 -4.34 15.29 -4.78
N SER A 44 -3.25 15.69 -4.12
CA SER A 44 -1.92 15.72 -4.73
C SER A 44 -0.87 14.84 -4.04
N VAL A 45 -1.24 14.16 -2.99
CA VAL A 45 -0.39 13.22 -2.26
C VAL A 45 -0.80 11.81 -2.65
N THR A 46 0.16 10.97 -2.96
CA THR A 46 -0.05 9.57 -3.33
C THR A 46 0.63 8.64 -2.33
N ASP A 47 1.22 7.55 -2.77
CA ASP A 47 1.76 6.53 -1.89
C ASP A 47 3.00 6.99 -1.11
N ILE A 48 3.38 6.19 -0.12
CA ILE A 48 4.41 6.47 0.85
C ILE A 48 5.31 5.25 1.06
N GLU A 49 6.58 5.52 1.33
CA GLU A 49 7.55 4.52 1.75
C GLU A 49 8.36 5.06 2.93
N LEU A 50 8.57 4.23 3.96
CA LEU A 50 9.31 4.56 5.17
C LEU A 50 10.59 3.73 5.26
N GLU A 51 11.78 4.38 5.33
CA GLU A 51 13.01 3.63 5.59
C GLU A 51 12.95 2.97 6.97
N GLN A 52 13.36 1.70 7.04
CA GLN A 52 13.20 0.86 8.22
C GLN A 52 14.33 1.03 9.24
N GLU A 53 15.50 1.49 8.83
CA GLU A 53 16.65 1.71 9.71
C GLU A 53 16.48 2.99 10.52
N LEU A 54 16.56 2.95 11.87
CA LEU A 54 16.48 4.15 12.71
C LEU A 54 17.61 5.16 12.43
N SER A 55 18.73 4.69 11.93
CA SER A 55 19.84 5.54 11.49
C SER A 55 19.53 6.32 10.20
N ARG A 56 18.46 5.96 9.51
CA ARG A 56 17.97 6.58 8.28
C ARG A 56 16.48 6.92 8.40
N PRO A 57 16.17 7.95 9.17
CA PRO A 57 14.80 8.30 9.53
C PRO A 57 14.13 9.11 8.41
N TYR A 58 13.92 8.51 7.24
CA TYR A 58 13.33 9.21 6.09
C TYR A 58 12.06 8.53 5.60
N ALA A 59 11.11 9.36 5.13
CA ALA A 59 9.95 8.91 4.36
C ALA A 59 9.94 9.58 2.99
N TYR A 60 9.44 8.85 2.00
CA TYR A 60 9.31 9.28 0.61
C TYR A 60 7.85 9.28 0.23
N ILE A 61 7.40 10.34 -0.45
CA ILE A 61 6.00 10.54 -0.78
C ILE A 61 5.85 10.90 -2.24
N GLY A 62 5.03 10.14 -2.96
CA GLY A 62 4.66 10.46 -4.33
C GLY A 62 3.77 11.71 -4.40
N ARG A 63 3.95 12.50 -5.46
CA ARG A 63 3.17 13.71 -5.71
C ARG A 63 2.58 13.68 -7.10
N ALA A 64 1.27 13.90 -7.19
CA ALA A 64 0.52 13.78 -8.43
C ALA A 64 -0.61 14.81 -8.53
N SER A 65 -1.19 14.90 -9.72
CA SER A 65 -2.49 15.55 -9.99
C SER A 65 -3.54 14.45 -10.16
N ILE A 66 -4.18 14.00 -9.09
CA ILE A 66 -5.13 12.88 -9.19
C ILE A 66 -6.47 13.34 -9.80
N LEU A 67 -7.09 14.34 -9.23
CA LEU A 67 -8.37 14.91 -9.68
C LEU A 67 -8.31 16.43 -9.78
N GLU A 68 -7.38 17.04 -9.10
CA GLU A 68 -7.12 18.48 -9.08
C GLU A 68 -5.69 18.73 -9.50
N GLU A 69 -5.37 19.93 -10.00
CA GLU A 69 -4.01 20.27 -10.38
C GLU A 69 -3.10 20.27 -9.16
N GLY A 70 -1.98 19.57 -9.25
CA GLY A 70 -1.01 19.39 -8.19
C GLY A 70 0.40 19.17 -8.70
N PRO A 71 1.40 19.21 -7.80
CA PRO A 71 2.78 18.96 -8.16
C PRO A 71 2.98 17.51 -8.59
N LYS A 72 3.86 17.28 -9.57
CA LYS A 72 4.22 15.95 -10.07
C LYS A 72 5.68 15.66 -9.73
N GLY A 73 5.91 14.69 -8.86
CA GLY A 73 7.26 14.39 -8.37
C GLY A 73 7.28 13.56 -7.10
N MET A 74 8.20 13.88 -6.21
CA MET A 74 8.42 13.22 -4.93
C MET A 74 8.81 14.23 -3.87
N ASP A 75 8.35 14.04 -2.64
CA ASP A 75 8.83 14.75 -1.45
C ASP A 75 9.62 13.77 -0.55
N ILE A 76 10.71 14.25 0.06
CA ILE A 76 11.47 13.52 1.09
C ILE A 76 11.25 14.21 2.43
N ILE A 77 10.88 13.43 3.44
CA ILE A 77 10.61 13.89 4.79
C ILE A 77 11.66 13.32 5.74
N ASP A 78 12.25 14.18 6.56
CA ASP A 78 13.09 13.82 7.69
C ASP A 78 12.21 13.51 8.91
N LEU A 79 12.42 12.35 9.51
CA LEU A 79 11.72 11.80 10.67
C LEU A 79 12.67 11.62 11.86
N SER A 80 13.78 12.36 11.94
CA SER A 80 14.68 12.34 13.09
C SER A 80 13.95 12.71 14.38
N ASP A 81 12.91 13.52 14.26
CA ASP A 81 11.89 13.78 15.29
C ASP A 81 10.50 13.54 14.67
N PRO A 82 9.89 12.36 14.87
CA PRO A 82 8.58 12.06 14.30
C PRO A 82 7.44 12.97 14.78
N ALA A 83 7.64 13.69 15.90
CA ALA A 83 6.68 14.68 16.38
C ALA A 83 6.79 16.03 15.61
N ASN A 84 7.93 16.30 15.01
CA ASN A 84 8.19 17.48 14.20
C ASN A 84 8.81 17.11 12.85
N PRO A 85 8.10 16.37 12.00
CA PRO A 85 8.62 15.91 10.71
C PRO A 85 8.86 17.11 9.77
N GLU A 86 9.92 17.05 8.96
CA GLU A 86 10.31 18.15 8.07
C GLU A 86 10.46 17.70 6.61
N VAL A 87 9.90 18.46 5.67
CA VAL A 87 10.16 18.24 4.24
C VAL A 87 11.53 18.81 3.87
N ILE A 88 12.49 17.93 3.61
CA ILE A 88 13.88 18.33 3.31
C ILE A 88 14.15 18.42 1.81
N LEU A 89 13.36 17.76 0.96
CA LEU A 89 13.47 17.85 -0.50
C LEU A 89 12.09 17.81 -1.16
N ARG A 90 11.89 18.67 -2.15
CA ARG A 90 10.76 18.62 -3.10
C ARG A 90 11.32 18.48 -4.51
N TRP A 91 11.49 17.25 -4.95
CA TRP A 91 11.85 17.01 -6.35
C TRP A 91 10.60 17.08 -7.23
N ARG A 92 10.72 17.72 -8.38
CA ARG A 92 9.61 17.89 -9.34
C ARG A 92 10.08 17.57 -10.76
N LEU A 93 9.21 16.90 -11.50
CA LEU A 93 9.42 16.71 -12.92
C LEU A 93 9.47 18.09 -13.63
N ALA A 94 10.32 18.23 -14.63
CA ALA A 94 10.34 19.44 -15.45
C ALA A 94 9.05 19.54 -16.30
N ASP A 95 8.65 20.75 -16.66
CA ASP A 95 7.53 21.05 -17.57
C ASP A 95 6.21 20.40 -17.11
N GLN A 96 5.90 20.50 -15.80
CA GLN A 96 4.74 19.84 -15.18
C GLN A 96 3.40 20.13 -15.85
N GLU A 97 3.24 21.33 -16.43
CA GLU A 97 2.04 21.77 -17.14
C GLU A 97 1.78 20.98 -18.42
N LEU A 98 2.80 20.30 -18.98
CA LEU A 98 2.66 19.44 -20.15
C LEU A 98 2.15 18.03 -19.80
N HIS A 99 2.13 17.67 -18.51
CA HIS A 99 1.74 16.37 -17.99
C HIS A 99 0.39 16.48 -17.28
N MET A 100 -0.67 16.18 -17.99
CA MET A 100 -2.03 16.24 -17.42
C MET A 100 -2.41 14.93 -16.76
N ASN A 101 -3.04 15.04 -15.59
CA ASN A 101 -3.53 13.92 -14.78
C ASN A 101 -2.42 12.95 -14.34
N ARG A 102 -2.49 12.50 -13.10
CA ARG A 102 -1.51 11.59 -12.49
C ARG A 102 -0.16 12.26 -12.21
N GLY A 103 0.89 11.50 -12.09
CA GLY A 103 2.23 11.95 -11.69
C GLY A 103 3.00 10.86 -11.00
N GLY A 104 3.69 11.18 -9.91
CA GLY A 104 4.34 10.22 -9.04
C GLY A 104 3.28 9.44 -8.26
N MET A 105 3.19 8.13 -8.49
CA MET A 105 2.16 7.27 -7.91
C MET A 105 2.71 6.53 -6.68
N ASP A 106 3.53 5.55 -6.90
CA ASP A 106 4.09 4.70 -5.84
C ASP A 106 5.60 4.95 -5.71
N VAL A 107 6.14 4.74 -4.53
CA VAL A 107 7.56 4.99 -4.20
C VAL A 107 8.07 3.88 -3.31
N LYS A 108 9.28 3.37 -3.62
CA LYS A 108 9.93 2.32 -2.84
C LYS A 108 11.43 2.59 -2.72
N TYR A 109 12.02 2.25 -1.56
CA TYR A 109 13.46 2.34 -1.38
C TYR A 109 14.14 0.97 -1.44
N PHE A 110 15.44 0.97 -1.75
CA PHE A 110 16.27 -0.23 -1.64
C PHE A 110 17.71 0.14 -1.32
N LYS A 111 18.46 -0.85 -0.86
CA LYS A 111 19.89 -0.75 -0.62
C LYS A 111 20.64 -1.70 -1.54
N TRP A 112 21.65 -1.19 -2.21
CA TRP A 112 22.49 -1.98 -3.10
C TRP A 112 23.94 -1.52 -3.00
N GLU A 113 24.87 -2.49 -2.78
CA GLU A 113 26.31 -2.24 -2.65
C GLU A 113 26.63 -1.10 -1.64
N GLY A 114 25.94 -1.10 -0.50
CA GLY A 114 26.12 -0.11 0.56
C GLY A 114 25.61 1.29 0.27
N ARG A 115 24.86 1.48 -0.81
CA ARG A 115 24.21 2.73 -1.18
C ARG A 115 22.69 2.60 -1.09
N TYR A 116 22.04 3.73 -0.84
CA TYR A 116 20.58 3.82 -0.71
C TYR A 116 19.98 4.49 -1.93
N TYR A 117 18.96 3.86 -2.45
CA TYR A 117 18.26 4.32 -3.65
C TYR A 117 16.76 4.37 -3.40
N VAL A 118 16.09 5.23 -4.17
CA VAL A 118 14.63 5.33 -4.21
C VAL A 118 14.17 5.25 -5.65
N VAL A 119 13.12 4.49 -5.88
CA VAL A 119 12.41 4.43 -7.15
C VAL A 119 11.06 5.10 -6.97
N GLN A 120 10.81 6.17 -7.71
CA GLN A 120 9.50 6.82 -7.81
C GLN A 120 8.85 6.43 -9.12
N SER A 121 7.70 5.75 -9.07
CA SER A 121 6.92 5.43 -10.26
C SER A 121 6.17 6.65 -10.79
N PHE A 122 5.92 6.65 -12.09
CA PHE A 122 5.14 7.68 -12.76
C PHE A 122 4.07 7.07 -13.64
N GLU A 123 2.89 7.66 -13.60
CA GLU A 123 1.78 7.31 -14.48
C GLU A 123 1.30 8.57 -15.21
N PHE A 124 1.55 8.62 -16.53
CA PHE A 124 1.06 9.70 -17.39
C PHE A 124 0.27 9.12 -18.56
N PRO A 125 -1.07 9.24 -18.56
CA PRO A 125 -1.87 8.79 -19.69
C PRO A 125 -1.63 9.62 -20.96
N GLN A 126 -1.11 10.84 -20.81
CA GLN A 126 -0.85 11.79 -21.88
C GLN A 126 0.35 12.67 -21.55
N GLY A 127 0.92 13.30 -22.56
CA GLY A 127 2.03 14.22 -22.42
C GLY A 127 3.34 13.68 -23.01
N PRO A 128 4.41 14.50 -23.01
CA PRO A 128 5.67 14.15 -23.66
C PRO A 128 6.42 12.98 -23.01
N ASP A 129 6.21 12.75 -21.70
CA ASP A 129 6.81 11.64 -20.96
C ASP A 129 5.78 10.54 -20.64
N ASN A 130 4.81 10.29 -21.51
CA ASN A 130 3.84 9.21 -21.28
C ASN A 130 4.48 7.81 -21.33
N ASP A 131 5.71 7.70 -21.77
CA ASP A 131 6.54 6.49 -21.72
C ASP A 131 7.36 6.36 -20.42
N LEU A 132 7.35 7.37 -19.53
CA LEU A 132 8.09 7.34 -18.27
C LEU A 132 7.43 6.38 -17.29
N GLY A 133 8.14 5.30 -16.93
CA GLY A 133 7.73 4.34 -15.90
C GLY A 133 8.19 4.74 -14.52
N ALA A 134 9.48 5.04 -14.34
CA ALA A 134 10.03 5.42 -13.05
C ALA A 134 11.28 6.30 -13.18
N VAL A 135 11.57 7.02 -12.08
CA VAL A 135 12.84 7.72 -11.86
C VAL A 135 13.55 7.09 -10.67
N VAL A 136 14.83 6.79 -10.80
CA VAL A 136 15.67 6.22 -9.76
C VAL A 136 16.59 7.30 -9.18
N PHE A 137 16.58 7.42 -7.86
CA PHE A 137 17.39 8.40 -7.12
C PHE A 137 18.41 7.70 -6.25
N ASP A 138 19.63 8.24 -6.18
CA ASP A 138 20.60 7.95 -5.13
C ASP A 138 20.36 8.89 -3.95
N VAL A 139 19.96 8.34 -2.83
CA VAL A 139 19.64 9.07 -1.60
C VAL A 139 20.66 8.81 -0.48
N THR A 140 21.80 8.18 -0.81
CA THR A 140 22.86 7.85 0.14
C THR A 140 23.37 9.07 0.90
N GLY A 141 23.34 10.24 0.26
CA GLY A 141 23.87 11.47 0.82
C GLY A 141 22.99 12.19 1.84
N LEU A 142 21.77 11.69 2.12
CA LEU A 142 20.91 12.26 3.15
C LEU A 142 21.62 12.25 4.53
N PRO A 143 21.40 13.27 5.36
CA PRO A 143 20.36 14.32 5.32
C PRO A 143 20.64 15.50 4.40
N ASP A 144 21.76 15.58 3.69
CA ASP A 144 22.05 16.68 2.79
C ASP A 144 21.26 16.55 1.47
N PRO A 145 20.16 17.31 1.25
CA PRO A 145 19.34 17.17 0.06
C PRO A 145 20.09 17.54 -1.23
N ALA A 146 21.16 18.34 -1.16
CA ALA A 146 21.99 18.67 -2.33
C ALA A 146 22.78 17.45 -2.88
N LYS A 147 22.88 16.39 -2.08
CA LYS A 147 23.54 15.13 -2.47
C LYS A 147 22.58 14.10 -3.05
N VAL A 148 21.28 14.32 -2.99
CA VAL A 148 20.30 13.49 -3.67
C VAL A 148 20.44 13.69 -5.18
N LYS A 149 20.54 12.60 -5.94
CA LYS A 149 20.79 12.65 -7.38
C LYS A 149 19.83 11.75 -8.14
N GLU A 150 19.23 12.26 -9.20
CA GLU A 150 18.62 11.43 -10.21
C GLU A 150 19.72 10.58 -10.88
N VAL A 151 19.58 9.25 -10.83
CA VAL A 151 20.55 8.31 -11.41
C VAL A 151 20.15 7.99 -12.83
N THR A 152 18.89 7.59 -13.05
CA THR A 152 18.38 7.20 -14.35
C THR A 152 16.85 7.20 -14.38
N ARG A 153 16.30 7.02 -15.58
CA ARG A 153 14.87 6.85 -15.83
C ARG A 153 14.61 5.53 -16.53
N ILE A 154 13.60 4.82 -16.06
CA ILE A 154 13.08 3.63 -16.75
C ILE A 154 11.93 4.07 -17.65
N LYS A 155 12.05 3.83 -18.95
CA LYS A 155 11.06 4.19 -19.95
C LYS A 155 10.48 2.95 -20.62
N ILE A 156 9.19 3.02 -21.00
CA ILE A 156 8.46 1.93 -21.65
C ILE A 156 7.76 2.41 -22.93
N PRO A 157 8.52 2.78 -23.96
CA PRO A 157 7.97 3.40 -25.17
C PRO A 157 6.94 2.52 -25.91
N ASP A 158 7.10 1.20 -25.86
CA ASP A 158 6.18 0.24 -26.49
C ASP A 158 4.84 0.09 -25.73
N HIS A 159 4.79 0.53 -24.46
CA HIS A 159 3.64 0.42 -23.57
C HIS A 159 3.40 1.73 -22.81
N PRO A 160 3.05 2.83 -23.48
CA PRO A 160 2.91 4.12 -22.82
C PRO A 160 1.80 4.11 -21.77
N GLY A 161 1.97 4.93 -20.76
CA GLY A 161 1.07 5.07 -19.61
C GLY A 161 1.79 4.98 -18.27
N GLY A 162 3.06 4.55 -18.27
CA GLY A 162 3.92 4.47 -17.09
C GLY A 162 3.61 3.29 -16.16
N PHE A 163 4.16 3.34 -14.95
CA PHE A 163 3.93 2.38 -13.88
C PHE A 163 2.93 2.96 -12.88
N HIS A 164 1.84 2.23 -12.66
CA HIS A 164 0.85 2.62 -11.65
C HIS A 164 1.36 2.28 -10.25
N ASN A 165 1.64 1.00 -9.99
CA ASN A 165 2.23 0.53 -8.75
C ASN A 165 3.56 -0.18 -9.00
N ILE A 166 4.43 -0.14 -7.98
CA ILE A 166 5.72 -0.81 -7.97
C ILE A 166 5.93 -1.53 -6.65
N PHE A 167 6.71 -2.60 -6.67
CA PHE A 167 7.21 -3.25 -5.47
C PHE A 167 8.69 -3.58 -5.65
N ILE A 168 9.51 -3.35 -4.63
CA ILE A 168 10.91 -3.71 -4.68
C ILE A 168 11.15 -4.92 -3.79
N TYR A 169 11.79 -5.93 -4.37
CA TYR A 169 12.01 -7.22 -3.74
C TYR A 169 13.46 -7.66 -3.87
N LYS A 170 14.06 -8.09 -2.78
CA LYS A 170 15.36 -8.75 -2.79
C LYS A 170 15.15 -10.24 -3.03
N HIS A 171 15.39 -10.68 -4.24
CA HIS A 171 15.25 -12.07 -4.66
C HIS A 171 16.27 -12.99 -3.99
N SER A 172 15.96 -14.28 -3.83
CA SER A 172 16.87 -15.25 -3.18
C SER A 172 18.23 -15.41 -3.89
N ASN A 173 18.32 -15.06 -5.18
CA ASN A 173 19.59 -15.00 -5.91
C ASN A 173 20.44 -13.75 -5.57
N GLY A 174 19.98 -12.90 -4.64
CA GLY A 174 20.67 -11.69 -4.19
C GLY A 174 20.39 -10.43 -5.00
N ARG A 175 19.66 -10.49 -6.10
CA ARG A 175 19.33 -9.33 -6.94
C ARG A 175 18.22 -8.47 -6.36
N PRO A 176 18.32 -7.14 -6.38
CA PRO A 176 17.23 -6.25 -6.09
C PRO A 176 16.34 -6.15 -7.33
N LEU A 177 15.08 -6.60 -7.22
CA LEU A 177 14.12 -6.60 -8.31
C LEU A 177 13.09 -5.48 -8.13
N LEU A 178 12.77 -4.80 -9.20
CA LEU A 178 11.63 -3.91 -9.30
C LEU A 178 10.52 -4.63 -10.07
N LEU A 179 9.42 -4.93 -9.38
CA LEU A 179 8.20 -5.43 -9.97
C LEU A 179 7.28 -4.25 -10.27
N THR A 180 6.66 -4.23 -11.45
CA THR A 180 5.86 -3.07 -11.88
C THR A 180 4.55 -3.50 -12.51
N THR A 181 3.51 -2.73 -12.27
CA THR A 181 2.28 -2.84 -13.03
C THR A 181 2.39 -1.99 -14.28
N VAL A 182 2.09 -2.60 -15.41
CA VAL A 182 2.05 -1.94 -16.71
C VAL A 182 0.70 -2.18 -17.38
N ARG A 183 0.34 -1.37 -18.36
CA ARG A 183 -0.95 -1.50 -19.05
C ARG A 183 -0.95 -2.64 -20.09
N THR A 184 -0.34 -3.76 -19.72
CA THR A 184 -0.27 -4.98 -20.52
C THR A 184 -0.82 -6.16 -19.71
N GLY A 185 -0.98 -7.32 -20.34
CA GLY A 185 -1.38 -8.56 -19.66
C GLY A 185 -0.31 -9.18 -18.76
N LYS A 186 0.67 -8.42 -18.29
CA LYS A 186 1.82 -8.91 -17.53
C LYS A 186 2.26 -7.86 -16.51
N ALA A 187 2.91 -8.28 -15.42
CA ALA A 187 3.80 -7.44 -14.63
C ALA A 187 5.22 -7.54 -15.21
N HIS A 188 5.97 -6.45 -15.21
CA HIS A 188 7.37 -6.45 -15.62
C HIS A 188 8.28 -6.54 -14.39
N VAL A 189 9.42 -7.24 -14.54
CA VAL A 189 10.43 -7.42 -13.49
C VAL A 189 11.78 -6.92 -13.99
N TYR A 190 12.26 -5.87 -13.36
CA TYR A 190 13.54 -5.25 -13.68
C TYR A 190 14.59 -5.57 -12.63
N ASP A 191 15.83 -5.83 -13.04
CA ASP A 191 16.99 -5.91 -12.18
C ASP A 191 17.51 -4.50 -11.87
N LEU A 192 17.32 -4.04 -10.63
CA LEU A 192 17.76 -2.72 -10.20
C LEU A 192 19.29 -2.58 -10.10
N GLY A 193 20.01 -3.67 -9.92
CA GLY A 193 21.47 -3.66 -10.01
C GLY A 193 21.94 -3.21 -11.40
N LEU A 194 21.34 -3.77 -12.47
CA LEU A 194 21.63 -3.34 -13.84
C LEU A 194 21.16 -1.88 -14.10
N VAL A 195 20.02 -1.50 -13.53
CA VAL A 195 19.49 -0.13 -13.66
C VAL A 195 20.50 0.89 -13.11
N VAL A 196 21.01 0.69 -11.88
CA VAL A 196 21.94 1.64 -11.27
C VAL A 196 23.34 1.60 -11.88
N GLU A 197 23.70 0.49 -12.56
CA GLU A 197 24.91 0.40 -13.39
C GLU A 197 24.79 1.12 -14.75
N GLY A 198 23.62 1.66 -15.08
CA GLY A 198 23.34 2.33 -16.36
C GLY A 198 22.98 1.40 -17.50
N LYS A 199 22.70 0.13 -17.24
CA LYS A 199 22.31 -0.90 -18.22
C LYS A 199 20.77 -1.05 -18.27
N VAL A 200 20.06 0.07 -18.39
CA VAL A 200 18.59 0.09 -18.32
C VAL A 200 17.94 -0.77 -19.39
N ASP A 201 18.48 -0.74 -20.62
CA ASP A 201 17.93 -1.51 -21.75
C ASP A 201 18.04 -3.05 -21.56
N GLU A 202 18.93 -3.50 -20.66
CA GLU A 202 19.14 -4.91 -20.34
C GLU A 202 18.41 -5.33 -19.06
N SER A 203 17.78 -4.38 -18.34
CA SER A 203 17.30 -4.58 -16.99
C SER A 203 15.93 -5.26 -16.90
N LEU A 204 15.12 -5.25 -17.94
CA LEU A 204 13.88 -6.03 -17.99
C LEU A 204 14.22 -7.52 -18.17
N ILE A 205 14.16 -8.28 -17.07
CA ILE A 205 14.67 -9.65 -17.01
C ILE A 205 13.59 -10.73 -16.94
N ALA A 206 12.35 -10.35 -16.56
CA ALA A 206 11.23 -11.28 -16.49
C ALA A 206 9.88 -10.58 -16.65
N GLU A 207 8.87 -11.38 -16.94
CA GLU A 207 7.48 -10.95 -17.05
C GLU A 207 6.57 -11.98 -16.36
N VAL A 208 5.64 -11.52 -15.50
CA VAL A 208 4.67 -12.38 -14.83
C VAL A 208 3.29 -12.19 -15.48
N PRO A 209 2.75 -13.19 -16.19
CA PRO A 209 1.50 -13.02 -16.92
C PRO A 209 0.27 -12.96 -16.01
N VAL A 210 -0.75 -12.21 -16.41
CA VAL A 210 -2.09 -12.30 -15.83
C VAL A 210 -2.78 -13.51 -16.44
N PRO A 211 -3.22 -14.50 -15.65
CA PRO A 211 -3.87 -15.69 -16.18
C PRO A 211 -5.20 -15.37 -16.88
N GLU A 212 -5.52 -16.13 -17.92
CA GLU A 212 -6.85 -16.09 -18.51
C GLU A 212 -7.90 -16.67 -17.54
N VAL A 213 -8.98 -15.92 -17.30
CA VAL A 213 -10.10 -16.38 -16.49
C VAL A 213 -11.27 -16.75 -17.40
N PRO A 214 -11.64 -18.04 -17.48
CA PRO A 214 -12.73 -18.50 -18.34
C PRO A 214 -14.04 -17.78 -18.05
N GLY A 215 -14.71 -17.33 -19.13
CA GLY A 215 -15.99 -16.63 -19.04
C GLY A 215 -15.91 -15.15 -18.75
N ARG A 216 -14.73 -14.58 -18.59
CA ARG A 216 -14.51 -13.14 -18.48
C ARG A 216 -13.84 -12.60 -19.73
N SER A 217 -14.49 -11.64 -20.38
CA SER A 217 -13.86 -10.81 -21.41
C SER A 217 -13.55 -9.47 -20.79
N SER A 218 -12.31 -9.24 -20.43
CA SER A 218 -11.86 -7.90 -20.03
C SER A 218 -11.39 -7.12 -21.26
N ARG A 219 -11.82 -5.88 -21.36
CA ARG A 219 -11.24 -4.95 -22.38
C ARG A 219 -9.82 -4.56 -22.04
N ARG A 220 -9.39 -4.83 -20.84
CA ARG A 220 -8.06 -4.51 -20.31
C ARG A 220 -7.65 -5.65 -19.39
N THR A 221 -6.56 -6.34 -19.71
CA THR A 221 -5.94 -7.35 -18.86
C THR A 221 -4.66 -6.76 -18.30
N SER A 222 -4.57 -6.61 -16.97
CA SER A 222 -3.38 -6.14 -16.28
C SER A 222 -3.44 -6.46 -14.78
N TYR A 223 -2.31 -6.42 -14.12
CA TYR A 223 -2.26 -6.25 -12.67
C TYR A 223 -2.59 -4.80 -12.29
N HIS A 224 -3.13 -4.61 -11.10
CA HIS A 224 -3.32 -3.31 -10.47
C HIS A 224 -2.24 -3.06 -9.44
N ASP A 225 -2.02 -4.04 -8.55
CA ASP A 225 -1.01 -3.98 -7.52
C ASP A 225 -0.29 -5.33 -7.37
N LEU A 226 0.85 -5.32 -6.68
CA LEU A 226 1.72 -6.47 -6.56
C LEU A 226 2.56 -6.42 -5.27
N TYR A 227 2.96 -7.62 -4.83
CA TYR A 227 3.79 -7.85 -3.66
C TYR A 227 4.68 -9.06 -3.92
N ALA A 228 5.81 -9.18 -3.24
CA ALA A 228 6.64 -10.38 -3.29
C ALA A 228 7.24 -10.71 -1.92
N ALA A 229 7.40 -12.00 -1.65
CA ALA A 229 7.99 -12.50 -0.42
C ALA A 229 8.71 -13.82 -0.64
N PHE A 230 9.80 -14.04 0.10
CA PHE A 230 10.46 -15.34 0.17
C PHE A 230 9.82 -16.22 1.24
N HIS A 231 9.59 -17.48 0.90
CA HIS A 231 9.00 -18.46 1.80
C HIS A 231 10.07 -19.47 2.25
N PRO A 232 10.58 -19.37 3.48
CA PRO A 232 11.70 -20.19 3.93
C PRO A 232 11.38 -21.69 3.99
N ASP A 233 10.12 -22.06 4.27
CA ASP A 233 9.72 -23.47 4.38
C ASP A 233 9.74 -24.21 3.03
N THR A 234 9.50 -23.49 1.93
CA THR A 234 9.49 -24.04 0.58
C THR A 234 10.70 -23.63 -0.24
N GLY A 235 11.43 -22.59 0.18
CA GLY A 235 12.55 -22.01 -0.57
C GLY A 235 12.10 -21.25 -1.82
N GLU A 236 10.83 -20.84 -1.89
CA GLU A 236 10.25 -20.17 -3.05
C GLU A 236 10.27 -18.65 -2.88
N ASP A 237 10.65 -17.94 -3.94
CA ASP A 237 10.33 -16.53 -4.11
C ASP A 237 8.93 -16.44 -4.71
N ARG A 238 7.99 -15.80 -4.02
CA ARG A 238 6.60 -15.73 -4.46
C ARG A 238 6.18 -14.31 -4.80
N PHE A 239 5.57 -14.18 -5.97
CA PHE A 239 4.85 -12.99 -6.41
C PHE A 239 3.37 -13.12 -6.06
N TYR A 240 2.79 -12.05 -5.56
CA TYR A 240 1.37 -11.90 -5.25
C TYR A 240 0.83 -10.73 -6.05
N GLY A 241 -0.12 -10.97 -6.94
CA GLY A 241 -0.65 -9.93 -7.81
C GLY A 241 -2.17 -9.84 -7.74
N GLY A 242 -2.69 -8.63 -7.52
CA GLY A 242 -4.10 -8.30 -7.69
C GLY A 242 -4.32 -7.71 -9.08
N GLY A 243 -5.39 -8.12 -9.77
CA GLY A 243 -5.64 -7.63 -11.12
C GLY A 243 -6.89 -8.21 -11.76
N THR A 244 -6.89 -8.25 -13.07
CA THR A 244 -8.03 -8.75 -13.85
C THR A 244 -8.44 -10.13 -13.42
N GLY A 245 -9.67 -10.26 -12.95
CA GLY A 245 -10.29 -11.53 -12.57
C GLY A 245 -10.08 -11.97 -11.13
N GLY A 246 -9.17 -11.32 -10.37
CA GLY A 246 -8.92 -11.64 -8.97
C GLY A 246 -7.47 -11.50 -8.55
N TYR A 247 -6.94 -12.53 -7.86
CA TYR A 247 -5.60 -12.49 -7.28
C TYR A 247 -4.84 -13.77 -7.63
N TYR A 248 -3.51 -13.65 -7.73
CA TYR A 248 -2.66 -14.73 -8.24
C TYR A 248 -1.38 -14.82 -7.45
N VAL A 249 -0.92 -16.05 -7.17
CA VAL A 249 0.37 -16.34 -6.57
C VAL A 249 1.21 -17.10 -7.58
N TYR A 250 2.38 -16.57 -7.91
CA TYR A 250 3.37 -17.23 -8.75
C TYR A 250 4.61 -17.56 -7.94
N ASP A 251 5.22 -18.69 -8.23
CA ASP A 251 6.61 -18.96 -7.91
C ASP A 251 7.47 -18.27 -8.97
N ILE A 252 8.33 -17.36 -8.53
CA ILE A 252 9.26 -16.60 -9.36
C ILE A 252 10.72 -16.91 -9.01
N SER A 253 10.98 -18.03 -8.34
CA SER A 253 12.36 -18.46 -8.01
C SER A 253 13.20 -18.68 -9.27
N ASP A 254 12.57 -19.18 -10.34
CA ASP A 254 13.08 -19.16 -11.70
C ASP A 254 12.43 -18.01 -12.48
N LEU A 255 13.16 -16.90 -12.63
CA LEU A 255 12.67 -15.71 -13.32
C LEU A 255 12.43 -15.92 -14.82
N ASP A 256 13.07 -16.91 -15.43
CA ASP A 256 12.85 -17.26 -16.83
C ASP A 256 11.52 -18.01 -17.04
N ASN A 257 11.00 -18.65 -15.99
CA ASN A 257 9.80 -19.49 -16.04
C ASN A 257 8.90 -19.31 -14.81
N PRO A 258 8.25 -18.14 -14.63
CA PRO A 258 7.30 -17.92 -13.53
C PRO A 258 6.16 -18.96 -13.55
N GLU A 259 5.94 -19.67 -12.43
CA GLU A 259 4.93 -20.72 -12.34
C GLU A 259 3.72 -20.28 -11.51
N LEU A 260 2.52 -20.32 -12.10
CA LEU A 260 1.28 -20.05 -11.38
C LEU A 260 1.01 -21.16 -10.34
N ARG A 261 1.00 -20.79 -9.06
CA ARG A 261 0.72 -21.69 -7.94
C ARG A 261 -0.75 -21.63 -7.49
N ILE A 262 -1.28 -20.43 -7.33
CA ILE A 262 -2.62 -20.25 -6.76
C ILE A 262 -3.37 -19.18 -7.54
N SER A 263 -4.65 -19.44 -7.83
CA SER A 263 -5.59 -18.47 -8.38
C SER A 263 -6.75 -18.25 -7.43
N LEU A 264 -6.98 -17.00 -7.03
CA LEU A 264 -8.18 -16.60 -6.30
C LEU A 264 -9.10 -15.87 -7.27
N THR A 265 -10.01 -16.62 -7.90
CA THR A 265 -10.85 -16.12 -8.98
C THR A 265 -12.31 -16.49 -8.80
N ASN A 266 -13.19 -15.85 -9.56
CA ASN A 266 -14.64 -16.01 -9.43
C ASN A 266 -15.15 -15.71 -8.01
N ILE A 267 -14.51 -14.76 -7.34
CA ILE A 267 -14.90 -14.24 -6.04
C ILE A 267 -16.07 -13.27 -6.25
N SER A 268 -17.12 -13.43 -5.44
CA SER A 268 -18.28 -12.55 -5.54
C SER A 268 -17.90 -11.08 -5.30
N GLY A 269 -18.24 -10.19 -6.25
CA GLY A 269 -17.96 -8.76 -6.17
C GLY A 269 -16.50 -8.39 -6.45
N VAL A 270 -15.70 -9.27 -7.06
CA VAL A 270 -14.34 -8.98 -7.49
C VAL A 270 -14.20 -9.25 -8.99
N ASP A 271 -14.18 -8.20 -9.78
CA ASP A 271 -13.83 -8.24 -11.20
C ASP A 271 -12.39 -7.84 -11.46
N TRP A 272 -11.85 -7.04 -10.55
CA TRP A 272 -10.49 -6.54 -10.55
C TRP A 272 -9.96 -6.54 -9.12
N GLY A 273 -8.93 -7.35 -8.85
CA GLY A 273 -8.22 -7.32 -7.57
C GLY A 273 -7.31 -6.10 -7.49
N HIS A 274 -7.16 -5.56 -6.28
CA HIS A 274 -6.25 -4.49 -5.93
C HIS A 274 -5.09 -5.07 -5.11
N THR A 275 -4.83 -4.58 -3.92
CA THR A 275 -3.75 -5.04 -3.05
C THR A 275 -3.98 -6.48 -2.55
N PHE A 276 -2.92 -7.28 -2.57
CA PHE A 276 -2.95 -8.67 -2.17
C PHE A 276 -1.68 -9.05 -1.40
N THR A 277 -1.78 -9.15 -0.07
CA THR A 277 -0.63 -9.30 0.82
C THR A 277 -0.75 -10.55 1.68
N PRO A 278 0.26 -11.44 1.72
CA PRO A 278 0.25 -12.62 2.57
C PRO A 278 0.54 -12.28 4.05
N SER A 279 0.14 -13.19 4.95
CA SER A 279 0.72 -13.26 6.28
C SER A 279 2.19 -13.68 6.22
N PRO A 280 3.01 -13.41 7.27
CA PRO A 280 4.43 -13.74 7.24
C PRO A 280 4.77 -15.21 7.00
N ASP A 281 3.87 -16.14 7.35
CA ASP A 281 4.00 -17.57 7.04
C ASP A 281 3.42 -17.97 5.68
N GLY A 282 2.88 -17.01 4.92
CA GLY A 282 2.25 -17.23 3.62
C GLY A 282 0.93 -17.99 3.65
N ARG A 283 0.42 -18.35 4.85
CA ARG A 283 -0.79 -19.14 5.00
C ARG A 283 -2.06 -18.34 4.73
N TYR A 284 -2.16 -17.18 5.34
CA TYR A 284 -3.29 -16.28 5.13
C TYR A 284 -2.94 -15.20 4.13
N ALA A 285 -3.94 -14.65 3.49
CA ALA A 285 -3.77 -13.48 2.66
C ALA A 285 -4.92 -12.49 2.88
N VAL A 286 -4.57 -11.23 2.91
CA VAL A 286 -5.50 -10.10 2.92
C VAL A 286 -5.61 -9.59 1.49
N ALA A 287 -6.82 -9.50 0.98
CA ALA A 287 -7.09 -9.13 -0.41
C ALA A 287 -8.16 -8.05 -0.47
N GLU A 288 -7.88 -7.05 -1.26
CA GLU A 288 -8.72 -5.87 -1.40
C GLU A 288 -9.18 -5.71 -2.85
N ALA A 289 -10.34 -5.11 -3.03
CA ALA A 289 -10.82 -4.60 -4.29
C ALA A 289 -11.27 -3.17 -4.06
N GLU A 290 -10.69 -2.23 -4.79
CA GLU A 290 -10.90 -0.77 -4.62
C GLU A 290 -12.30 -0.34 -5.11
N TYR A 291 -13.34 -0.93 -4.49
CA TYR A 291 -14.74 -0.64 -4.79
C TYR A 291 -15.52 -0.28 -3.52
N GLN A 292 -16.48 0.62 -3.66
CA GLN A 292 -17.51 0.78 -2.62
C GLN A 292 -18.23 -0.54 -2.37
N TYR A 293 -18.59 -0.79 -1.11
CA TYR A 293 -19.29 -2.01 -0.67
C TYR A 293 -18.46 -3.28 -0.83
N ALA A 294 -17.15 -3.18 -1.04
CA ALA A 294 -16.23 -4.30 -1.08
C ALA A 294 -15.38 -4.31 0.21
N PRO A 295 -15.58 -5.29 1.10
CA PRO A 295 -14.73 -5.44 2.27
C PRO A 295 -13.34 -5.96 1.88
N LEU A 296 -12.34 -5.74 2.74
CA LEU A 296 -11.13 -6.53 2.76
C LEU A 296 -11.50 -7.99 3.03
N ARG A 297 -10.94 -8.92 2.28
CA ARG A 297 -11.23 -10.36 2.40
C ARG A 297 -10.00 -11.09 2.90
N ILE A 298 -10.22 -12.01 3.81
CA ILE A 298 -9.18 -12.87 4.36
C ILE A 298 -9.34 -14.27 3.74
N PHE A 299 -8.27 -14.79 3.15
CA PHE A 299 -8.23 -16.12 2.56
C PHE A 299 -7.27 -17.02 3.33
N ASP A 300 -7.61 -18.30 3.50
CA ASP A 300 -6.68 -19.35 3.92
C ASP A 300 -6.11 -19.99 2.64
N LEU A 301 -4.83 -19.81 2.40
CA LEU A 301 -4.13 -20.35 1.24
C LEU A 301 -3.65 -21.80 1.47
N LYS A 302 -3.74 -22.30 2.71
CA LYS A 302 -3.21 -23.61 3.09
C LYS A 302 -3.70 -24.77 2.19
N PRO A 303 -4.99 -24.88 1.80
CA PRO A 303 -5.41 -25.95 0.90
C PRO A 303 -4.67 -25.95 -0.45
N ALA A 304 -4.30 -24.77 -0.95
CA ALA A 304 -3.53 -24.67 -2.19
C ALA A 304 -2.03 -24.91 -1.94
N LEU A 305 -1.50 -24.46 -0.83
CA LEU A 305 -0.11 -24.72 -0.42
C LEU A 305 0.15 -26.22 -0.17
N ASP A 306 -0.83 -26.93 0.37
CA ASP A 306 -0.79 -28.39 0.56
C ASP A 306 -1.03 -29.19 -0.76
N GLY A 307 -1.30 -28.52 -1.88
CA GLY A 307 -1.53 -29.14 -3.18
C GLY A 307 -2.93 -29.76 -3.35
N GLU A 308 -3.88 -29.47 -2.46
CA GLU A 308 -5.25 -29.99 -2.55
C GLU A 308 -6.06 -29.31 -3.67
N THR A 309 -5.72 -28.07 -3.98
CA THR A 309 -6.36 -27.27 -5.05
C THR A 309 -5.37 -26.25 -5.61
N THR A 310 -5.66 -25.74 -6.80
CA THR A 310 -4.95 -24.57 -7.37
C THR A 310 -5.84 -23.33 -7.42
N THR A 311 -7.10 -23.45 -6.98
CA THR A 311 -8.06 -22.35 -7.07
C THR A 311 -8.85 -22.21 -5.77
N ILE A 312 -8.83 -20.99 -5.20
CA ILE A 312 -9.59 -20.60 -4.03
C ILE A 312 -10.65 -19.57 -4.46
N ARG A 313 -11.89 -19.76 -4.04
CA ARG A 313 -13.02 -18.91 -4.45
C ARG A 313 -13.68 -18.14 -3.31
N ASN A 314 -13.56 -18.66 -2.10
CA ASN A 314 -14.28 -18.15 -0.96
C ASN A 314 -13.30 -17.63 0.10
N PRO A 315 -13.46 -16.38 0.56
CA PRO A 315 -12.75 -15.94 1.75
C PRO A 315 -13.26 -16.70 2.99
N ILE A 316 -12.41 -16.81 3.99
CA ILE A 316 -12.79 -17.36 5.30
C ILE A 316 -13.46 -16.32 6.18
N SER A 317 -13.18 -15.05 5.94
CA SER A 317 -13.78 -13.90 6.62
C SER A 317 -13.60 -12.63 5.81
N ALA A 318 -14.15 -11.53 6.33
CA ALA A 318 -14.00 -10.21 5.74
C ALA A 318 -14.06 -9.12 6.82
N TRP A 319 -13.43 -8.00 6.54
CA TRP A 319 -13.43 -6.82 7.41
C TRP A 319 -13.73 -5.55 6.62
N THR A 320 -14.40 -4.58 7.25
CA THR A 320 -14.58 -3.23 6.72
C THR A 320 -14.78 -2.24 7.87
N ALA A 321 -14.23 -1.04 7.74
CA ALA A 321 -14.49 0.06 8.67
C ALA A 321 -15.86 0.67 8.41
N ASN A 322 -16.09 1.12 7.19
CA ASN A 322 -17.35 1.71 6.76
C ASN A 322 -17.79 1.10 5.43
N TRP A 323 -18.95 0.46 5.44
CA TRP A 323 -19.48 -0.23 4.27
C TRP A 323 -19.69 0.66 3.03
N LYS A 324 -19.83 1.97 3.20
CA LYS A 324 -20.03 2.92 2.10
C LYS A 324 -18.75 3.45 1.51
N ASN A 325 -17.65 3.34 2.23
CA ASN A 325 -16.34 3.79 1.79
C ASN A 325 -15.59 2.65 1.09
N LEU A 326 -14.38 2.89 0.70
CA LEU A 326 -13.45 1.89 0.20
C LEU A 326 -12.11 2.12 0.88
N VAL A 327 -11.28 1.11 0.83
CA VAL A 327 -9.90 1.16 1.30
C VAL A 327 -8.97 1.25 0.10
N HIS A 328 -7.73 1.68 0.31
CA HIS A 328 -6.74 1.79 -0.75
C HIS A 328 -5.60 0.78 -0.57
N ASN A 329 -4.78 0.93 0.46
CA ASN A 329 -3.65 0.05 0.70
C ASN A 329 -3.64 -0.52 2.11
N HIS A 330 -2.87 -1.57 2.32
CA HIS A 330 -2.67 -2.15 3.65
C HIS A 330 -1.29 -2.78 3.80
N GLU A 331 -0.79 -2.75 5.05
CA GLU A 331 0.43 -3.40 5.50
C GLU A 331 0.13 -4.44 6.55
N VAL A 332 0.66 -5.65 6.36
CA VAL A 332 0.48 -6.75 7.32
C VAL A 332 1.69 -6.82 8.25
N ARG A 333 1.44 -6.66 9.56
CA ARG A 333 2.39 -6.92 10.66
C ARG A 333 1.66 -7.85 11.64
N TRP A 334 1.64 -9.13 11.34
CA TRP A 334 0.85 -10.12 12.07
C TRP A 334 0.93 -9.94 13.60
N PRO A 335 -0.20 -9.91 14.34
CA PRO A 335 -1.56 -10.15 13.85
C PRO A 335 -2.28 -8.89 13.35
N TYR A 336 -1.61 -7.76 13.22
CA TYR A 336 -2.21 -6.49 12.82
C TYR A 336 -2.17 -6.28 11.31
N VAL A 337 -3.22 -5.64 10.81
CA VAL A 337 -3.27 -5.11 9.45
C VAL A 337 -3.54 -3.61 9.55
N PHE A 338 -2.61 -2.82 9.06
CA PHE A 338 -2.68 -1.36 9.01
C PHE A 338 -3.21 -0.96 7.63
N VAL A 339 -4.22 -0.12 7.60
CA VAL A 339 -4.98 0.18 6.38
C VAL A 339 -5.06 1.70 6.16
N SER A 340 -4.77 2.15 4.96
CA SER A 340 -5.14 3.49 4.49
C SER A 340 -6.53 3.42 3.85
N GLY A 341 -7.52 3.92 4.57
CA GLY A 341 -8.93 3.71 4.28
C GLY A 341 -9.60 4.88 3.58
N TYR A 342 -8.90 5.63 2.73
CA TYR A 342 -9.44 6.86 2.14
C TYR A 342 -10.14 7.73 3.19
N LEU A 343 -11.47 7.94 3.06
CA LEU A 343 -12.27 8.75 3.99
C LEU A 343 -12.31 8.21 5.42
N ASP A 344 -11.94 6.95 5.65
CA ASP A 344 -11.88 6.34 6.98
C ASP A 344 -10.51 6.53 7.65
N GLY A 345 -9.54 7.17 6.96
CA GLY A 345 -8.21 7.45 7.50
C GLY A 345 -7.39 6.21 7.77
N LEU A 346 -6.57 6.24 8.84
CA LEU A 346 -5.86 5.08 9.36
C LEU A 346 -6.85 4.13 10.04
N GLN A 347 -6.84 2.88 9.64
CA GLN A 347 -7.55 1.80 10.31
C GLN A 347 -6.59 0.69 10.68
N VAL A 348 -6.79 0.06 11.84
CA VAL A 348 -6.02 -1.11 12.24
C VAL A 348 -6.98 -2.19 12.69
N PHE A 349 -6.88 -3.37 12.11
CA PHE A 349 -7.63 -4.53 12.58
C PHE A 349 -6.70 -5.71 12.90
N SER A 350 -7.20 -6.63 13.73
CA SER A 350 -6.45 -7.79 14.20
C SER A 350 -6.93 -9.07 13.53
N LEU A 351 -5.98 -9.90 13.13
CA LEU A 351 -6.13 -11.27 12.64
C LEU A 351 -5.73 -12.34 13.67
N MET A 352 -5.72 -12.01 14.98
CA MET A 352 -5.50 -13.02 16.02
C MET A 352 -6.48 -14.20 15.88
N ASP A 353 -7.71 -13.93 15.50
CA ASP A 353 -8.66 -14.89 14.98
C ASP A 353 -8.99 -14.54 13.53
N PRO A 354 -8.37 -15.20 12.53
CA PRO A 354 -8.61 -14.88 11.13
C PRO A 354 -10.05 -15.11 10.65
N LEU A 355 -10.86 -15.85 11.42
CA LEU A 355 -12.28 -16.04 11.15
C LEU A 355 -13.13 -14.86 11.62
N ASN A 356 -12.63 -14.08 12.59
CA ASN A 356 -13.35 -12.97 13.20
C ASN A 356 -12.43 -11.73 13.32
N PRO A 357 -12.03 -11.09 12.21
CA PRO A 357 -11.20 -9.89 12.27
C PRO A 357 -11.94 -8.75 12.98
N VAL A 358 -11.24 -8.04 13.87
CA VAL A 358 -11.81 -6.96 14.68
C VAL A 358 -10.97 -5.69 14.57
N THR A 359 -11.61 -4.53 14.46
CA THR A 359 -10.92 -3.24 14.55
C THR A 359 -10.33 -3.05 15.94
N VAL A 360 -9.05 -2.72 15.99
CA VAL A 360 -8.30 -2.50 17.26
C VAL A 360 -7.76 -1.08 17.39
N GLY A 361 -7.79 -0.29 16.33
CA GLY A 361 -7.38 1.11 16.35
C GLY A 361 -7.83 1.85 15.10
N TYR A 362 -8.01 3.15 15.19
CA TYR A 362 -8.32 4.00 14.04
C TYR A 362 -8.01 5.46 14.31
N TYR A 363 -7.76 6.22 13.23
CA TYR A 363 -7.72 7.68 13.25
C TYR A 363 -8.13 8.26 11.90
N ASP A 364 -9.12 9.17 11.92
CA ASP A 364 -9.60 9.86 10.73
C ASP A 364 -8.67 11.03 10.39
N THR A 365 -7.92 10.90 9.31
CA THR A 365 -6.97 11.91 8.84
C THR A 365 -7.66 13.05 8.09
N TYR A 366 -8.82 12.78 7.49
CA TYR A 366 -9.59 13.74 6.70
C TYR A 366 -11.04 13.86 7.19
N VAL A 367 -11.36 14.99 7.81
CA VAL A 367 -12.71 15.32 8.31
C VAL A 367 -13.31 16.39 7.41
N GLY A 368 -13.78 16.03 6.25
CA GLY A 368 -14.36 16.98 5.31
C GLY A 368 -15.37 16.32 4.38
N PRO A 369 -16.11 17.12 3.61
CA PRO A 369 -16.97 16.56 2.58
C PRO A 369 -16.10 15.93 1.49
N PRO A 370 -16.62 14.93 0.78
CA PRO A 370 -16.00 14.44 -0.45
C PRO A 370 -15.71 15.59 -1.41
N THR A 371 -14.52 15.60 -2.00
CA THR A 371 -14.08 16.72 -2.85
C THR A 371 -14.68 16.68 -4.25
N ASN A 372 -15.24 15.55 -4.66
CA ASN A 372 -15.76 15.34 -6.00
C ASN A 372 -17.01 14.44 -5.94
N GLU A 373 -18.13 14.91 -6.49
CA GLU A 373 -19.39 14.15 -6.54
C GLU A 373 -19.29 12.84 -7.33
N TRP A 374 -18.35 12.78 -8.28
CA TRP A 374 -18.19 11.63 -9.17
C TRP A 374 -17.33 10.51 -8.55
N ILE A 375 -16.35 10.90 -7.70
CA ILE A 375 -15.48 9.96 -6.97
C ILE A 375 -15.48 10.38 -5.50
N ALA A 376 -16.68 10.54 -4.97
CA ALA A 376 -16.92 11.12 -3.64
C ALA A 376 -16.19 10.41 -2.49
N VAL A 377 -15.68 9.22 -2.72
CA VAL A 377 -15.05 8.36 -1.71
C VAL A 377 -13.54 8.17 -1.92
N ILE A 378 -12.97 8.61 -3.06
CA ILE A 378 -11.52 8.60 -3.31
C ILE A 378 -10.95 9.93 -2.82
N ASN A 379 -10.68 10.02 -1.54
CA ASN A 379 -10.04 11.14 -0.86
C ASN A 379 -9.66 10.72 0.57
N GLY A 380 -8.64 11.34 1.15
CA GLY A 380 -8.16 10.99 2.48
C GLY A 380 -6.91 10.10 2.42
N ALA A 381 -6.80 9.13 3.31
CA ALA A 381 -5.63 8.27 3.44
C ALA A 381 -5.42 7.40 2.20
N PHE A 382 -4.26 7.57 1.54
CA PHE A 382 -3.88 6.86 0.32
C PHE A 382 -2.85 5.76 0.59
N GLY A 383 -1.70 6.09 1.15
CA GLY A 383 -0.66 5.13 1.51
C GLY A 383 -0.52 4.96 3.02
N VAL A 384 -0.04 3.80 3.42
CA VAL A 384 0.30 3.46 4.80
C VAL A 384 1.61 2.68 4.81
N ASP A 385 2.49 2.99 5.76
CA ASP A 385 3.65 2.16 6.04
C ASP A 385 3.96 2.14 7.54
N VAL A 386 4.70 1.11 7.97
CA VAL A 386 4.99 0.82 9.39
C VAL A 386 6.44 0.44 9.56
N ARG A 387 7.16 1.16 10.42
CA ARG A 387 8.55 0.81 10.74
C ARG A 387 8.58 -0.29 11.79
N ASN A 388 9.20 -1.41 11.44
CA ASN A 388 9.24 -2.59 12.30
C ASN A 388 10.05 -2.37 13.58
N GLU A 389 11.10 -1.53 13.54
CA GLU A 389 12.04 -1.39 14.65
C GLU A 389 11.43 -0.67 15.87
N ASP A 390 10.57 0.32 15.66
CA ASP A 390 10.00 1.15 16.73
C ASP A 390 8.47 1.34 16.65
N GLY A 391 7.81 0.69 15.71
CA GLY A 391 6.35 0.75 15.57
C GLY A 391 5.81 2.09 15.09
N LEU A 392 6.64 2.95 14.45
CA LEU A 392 6.16 4.17 13.84
C LEU A 392 5.22 3.84 12.69
N ILE A 393 4.02 4.40 12.71
CA ILE A 393 3.03 4.29 11.64
C ILE A 393 2.98 5.61 10.88
N VAL A 394 3.00 5.56 9.56
CA VAL A 394 2.86 6.75 8.72
C VAL A 394 1.70 6.62 7.75
N ILE A 395 1.04 7.73 7.49
CA ILE A 395 -0.04 7.83 6.49
C ILE A 395 0.27 9.00 5.55
N SER A 396 0.13 8.74 4.26
CA SER A 396 -0.03 9.79 3.26
C SER A 396 -1.52 10.00 3.00
N ASP A 397 -1.99 11.22 3.19
CA ASP A 397 -3.38 11.61 2.94
C ASP A 397 -3.41 12.57 1.75
N MET A 398 -4.24 12.25 0.75
CA MET A 398 -4.31 12.97 -0.53
C MET A 398 -4.52 14.48 -0.37
N THR A 399 -5.21 14.89 0.68
CA THR A 399 -5.62 16.28 0.92
C THR A 399 -4.95 16.91 2.13
N THR A 400 -4.82 16.17 3.23
CA THR A 400 -4.28 16.74 4.47
C THR A 400 -2.78 16.59 4.59
N GLY A 401 -2.15 15.69 3.83
CA GLY A 401 -0.71 15.56 3.74
C GLY A 401 -0.14 14.36 4.49
N PHE A 402 0.95 14.55 5.20
CA PHE A 402 1.70 13.49 5.86
C PHE A 402 1.39 13.45 7.37
N TRP A 403 1.22 12.24 7.91
CA TRP A 403 0.91 11.99 9.32
C TRP A 403 1.82 10.93 9.91
N THR A 404 2.17 11.09 11.19
CA THR A 404 2.87 10.08 12.00
C THR A 404 2.03 9.71 13.21
N PHE A 405 2.03 8.40 13.55
CA PHE A 405 1.21 7.86 14.64
C PHE A 405 1.98 6.85 15.48
N ARG A 406 1.49 6.66 16.72
CA ARG A 406 1.78 5.52 17.58
C ARG A 406 0.51 4.80 17.98
N MET A 407 0.62 3.49 18.17
CA MET A 407 -0.44 2.65 18.69
C MET A 407 0.01 2.04 20.03
N ASP A 408 -0.79 2.23 21.07
CA ASP A 408 -0.51 1.64 22.38
C ASP A 408 -0.47 0.10 22.27
N GLY A 409 0.57 -0.49 22.84
CA GLY A 409 0.80 -1.93 22.77
C GLY A 409 1.47 -2.42 21.47
N PHE A 410 1.88 -1.50 20.56
CA PHE A 410 2.64 -1.79 19.36
C PHE A 410 3.89 -0.91 19.31
N SER A 411 5.01 -1.44 19.79
CA SER A 411 6.31 -0.74 19.85
C SER A 411 7.31 -1.24 18.81
N GLY A 412 6.84 -1.95 17.81
CA GLY A 412 7.61 -2.58 16.75
C GLY A 412 7.08 -3.97 16.43
N TRP A 413 7.66 -4.58 15.41
CA TRP A 413 7.25 -5.91 14.98
C TRP A 413 8.46 -6.77 14.61
N ASN A 414 8.45 -8.02 15.03
CA ASN A 414 9.30 -9.08 14.51
C ASN A 414 8.47 -10.38 14.43
N GLY A 415 8.78 -11.26 13.49
CA GLY A 415 8.05 -12.51 13.32
C GLY A 415 8.20 -13.47 14.50
N GLU A 416 9.38 -13.50 15.15
CA GLU A 416 9.69 -14.44 16.24
C GLU A 416 8.75 -14.31 17.43
N ASP A 417 8.34 -13.09 17.80
CA ASP A 417 7.39 -12.83 18.88
C ASP A 417 6.02 -13.48 18.65
N TRP A 418 5.72 -13.80 17.40
CA TRP A 418 4.46 -14.40 16.97
C TRP A 418 4.62 -15.84 16.47
N GLY A 419 5.84 -16.41 16.55
CA GLY A 419 6.14 -17.73 15.96
C GLY A 419 5.99 -17.76 14.45
N MET A 420 6.21 -16.62 13.78
CA MET A 420 6.13 -16.43 12.34
C MET A 420 7.53 -16.23 11.76
N PRO A 421 7.76 -16.59 10.49
CA PRO A 421 8.95 -16.15 9.76
C PRO A 421 8.98 -14.62 9.69
N ASP A 422 10.17 -14.02 9.65
CA ASP A 422 10.32 -12.58 9.47
C ASP A 422 10.24 -12.25 7.97
N ILE A 423 9.09 -12.52 7.35
CA ILE A 423 8.75 -12.08 6.01
C ILE A 423 7.65 -11.01 6.09
N SER A 424 8.03 -9.78 5.80
CA SER A 424 7.13 -8.65 5.68
C SER A 424 7.51 -7.88 4.42
N SER A 425 6.81 -6.80 4.08
CA SER A 425 7.26 -5.86 3.04
C SER A 425 8.66 -5.33 3.32
N VAL A 426 9.09 -5.37 4.57
CA VAL A 426 10.41 -4.94 5.02
C VAL A 426 11.49 -5.93 4.62
N GLN A 427 12.47 -5.44 3.88
CA GLN A 427 13.62 -6.21 3.42
C GLN A 427 14.84 -5.94 4.29
N LYS A 428 15.54 -7.00 4.71
CA LYS A 428 16.87 -6.88 5.36
C LYS A 428 17.95 -6.85 4.28
N TRP A 429 18.18 -5.70 3.68
CA TRP A 429 19.05 -5.52 2.52
C TRP A 429 20.50 -5.96 2.74
N ASP A 430 21.03 -5.81 3.96
CA ASP A 430 22.40 -6.16 4.31
C ASP A 430 22.63 -7.64 4.65
N ASN A 431 21.56 -8.38 4.92
CA ASN A 431 21.69 -9.79 5.24
C ASN A 431 21.97 -10.61 3.98
N PRO A 432 22.89 -11.59 4.03
CA PRO A 432 22.98 -12.57 2.97
C PRO A 432 21.62 -13.27 2.83
N GLN A 433 21.20 -13.49 1.59
CA GLN A 433 19.94 -14.14 1.31
C GLN A 433 19.88 -15.53 1.95
N HIS A 434 18.67 -15.96 2.33
CA HIS A 434 18.41 -17.33 2.70
C HIS A 434 18.79 -18.23 1.52
N GLY A 435 19.88 -18.98 1.63
CA GLY A 435 20.27 -19.94 0.59
C GLY A 435 21.73 -20.02 0.21
N SER A 436 22.61 -19.13 0.69
CA SER A 436 24.05 -19.39 0.59
C SER A 436 24.44 -20.41 1.66
N HIS A 437 24.31 -21.68 1.35
CA HIS A 437 24.95 -22.80 2.06
C HIS A 437 26.40 -22.98 1.57
#